data_96fd655c1dcdfdf426f16fb0b66f95fc
#
_entry.id   96fd655c1dcdfdf426f16fb0b66f95fc
#
_cell.length_a   1.000
_cell.length_b   1.000
_cell.length_c   1.000
_cell.angle_alpha   90.00
_cell.angle_beta   90.00
_cell.angle_gamma   90.00
#
_symmetry.space_group_name_H-M   'P 1'
#
loop_
_entity.id
_entity.type
_entity.pdbx_description
1 polymer ?
#
loop_
_entity_poly.entity_id
_entity_poly.type
_entity_poly.pdbx_seq_one_letter_code
_entity_poly.pdbx_strand_id
1 'polypeptide(L)'
;MFSPNRTVSRLVLATLTALPMLPSQAAQLVRIGAAHFPPYTVRPENGADTGLLPQLVEALNVLQSDYQFVLVPTSIPRRFGDFKQGRIDMAIFENPAWGWQDIPRTDVDMGLEDAEIFVAQRQPEGQPVRQQDYFADLAGKRLALFSGYHYEFANFNAEPKYLAQNYNATLTYSHDSNLLMVLRGRADIALVTRSYLSDYFLRNLQVADQLLISDRIDQVYHHYAILRPAAPITGEAFGKLLQGLRDNGQMLKIFDPYKIAVVPIPH
;
A
#
# COMPACT_ATOMS: atom_id res chain seq x y z
N MET A 1 1.23 81.59 55.69
CA MET A 1 1.02 80.30 56.29
C MET A 1 0.73 79.33 55.09
N PHE A 2 1.79 78.66 54.57
CA PHE A 2 1.67 77.78 53.41
C PHE A 2 1.86 76.34 53.87
N SER A 3 0.90 75.48 53.58
CA SER A 3 0.95 74.01 53.82
C SER A 3 1.39 73.30 52.54
N PRO A 4 2.36 72.36 52.55
CA PRO A 4 2.75 71.66 51.37
C PRO A 4 1.98 70.33 51.23
N ASN A 5 1.31 70.16 50.10
CA ASN A 5 0.70 68.93 49.66
C ASN A 5 1.80 67.87 49.29
N ARG A 6 1.81 66.76 50.00
CA ARG A 6 2.63 65.58 49.65
C ARG A 6 1.85 64.69 48.72
N THR A 7 2.26 64.64 47.46
CA THR A 7 1.79 63.67 46.45
C THR A 7 2.56 62.36 46.64
N VAL A 8 1.84 61.29 47.02
CA VAL A 8 2.38 59.96 47.14
C VAL A 8 2.22 59.27 45.78
N SER A 9 3.31 59.11 45.00
CA SER A 9 3.35 58.30 43.79
C SER A 9 3.34 56.81 44.18
N ARG A 10 2.29 56.06 43.83
CA ARG A 10 2.27 54.60 43.93
C ARG A 10 2.95 54.01 42.69
N LEU A 11 4.09 53.40 42.89
CA LEU A 11 4.77 52.59 41.88
C LEU A 11 4.09 51.24 41.76
N VAL A 12 3.38 51.01 40.65
CA VAL A 12 2.79 49.70 40.33
C VAL A 12 3.89 48.87 39.66
N LEU A 13 4.43 47.90 40.39
CA LEU A 13 5.39 46.93 39.89
C LEU A 13 4.63 45.83 39.13
N ALA A 14 4.61 45.90 37.81
CA ALA A 14 4.07 44.83 36.95
C ALA A 14 5.05 43.66 36.90
N THR A 15 4.78 42.61 37.62
CA THR A 15 5.48 41.32 37.52
C THR A 15 5.09 40.64 36.22
N LEU A 16 5.96 40.67 35.21
CA LEU A 16 5.86 39.91 33.97
C LEU A 16 6.16 38.44 34.30
N THR A 17 5.16 37.61 34.46
CA THR A 17 5.32 36.15 34.58
C THR A 17 5.70 35.60 33.18
N ALA A 18 7.00 35.33 32.98
CA ALA A 18 7.45 34.55 31.80
C ALA A 18 6.95 33.12 31.93
N LEU A 19 5.93 32.76 31.11
CA LEU A 19 5.52 31.36 30.91
C LEU A 19 6.70 30.64 30.25
N PRO A 20 7.15 29.48 30.78
CA PRO A 20 8.15 28.67 30.10
C PRO A 20 7.55 28.20 28.75
N MET A 21 8.13 28.63 27.62
CA MET A 21 7.88 28.03 26.33
C MET A 21 8.49 26.63 26.38
N LEU A 22 7.61 25.59 26.47
CA LEU A 22 8.02 24.22 26.27
C LEU A 22 8.55 24.11 24.82
N PRO A 23 9.75 23.54 24.59
CA PRO A 23 10.24 23.34 23.23
C PRO A 23 9.24 22.46 22.49
N SER A 24 8.62 22.98 21.44
CA SER A 24 7.88 22.18 20.49
C SER A 24 8.88 21.26 19.81
N GLN A 25 8.86 19.98 20.14
CA GLN A 25 9.70 19.00 19.46
C GLN A 25 9.19 18.89 18.03
N ALA A 26 10.05 19.19 17.05
CA ALA A 26 9.70 19.06 15.65
C ALA A 26 9.38 17.59 15.35
N ALA A 27 8.29 17.35 14.58
CA ALA A 27 7.89 16.00 14.17
C ALA A 27 9.05 15.24 13.49
N GLN A 28 9.22 13.98 13.85
CA GLN A 28 10.25 13.14 13.25
C GLN A 28 9.83 12.74 11.84
N LEU A 29 10.68 13.02 10.85
CA LEU A 29 10.42 12.70 9.46
C LEU A 29 10.54 11.19 9.20
N VAL A 30 9.49 10.55 8.69
CA VAL A 30 9.45 9.14 8.31
C VAL A 30 9.18 9.03 6.82
N ARG A 31 10.14 8.49 6.07
CA ARG A 31 10.10 8.39 4.61
C ARG A 31 9.55 7.02 4.20
N ILE A 32 8.40 7.02 3.51
CA ILE A 32 7.73 5.81 3.01
C ILE A 32 8.01 5.65 1.52
N GLY A 33 8.52 4.48 1.13
CA GLY A 33 8.73 4.15 -0.28
C GLY A 33 7.39 4.01 -1.01
N ALA A 34 7.23 4.77 -2.10
CA ALA A 34 6.05 4.75 -2.94
C ALA A 34 6.43 4.22 -4.33
N ALA A 35 6.11 2.95 -4.62
CA ALA A 35 6.24 2.34 -5.93
C ALA A 35 4.89 2.28 -6.64
N HIS A 36 4.88 2.37 -7.98
CA HIS A 36 3.65 2.19 -8.73
C HIS A 36 3.08 0.78 -8.53
N PHE A 37 1.97 0.69 -7.82
CA PHE A 37 1.32 -0.55 -7.38
C PHE A 37 -0.19 -0.27 -7.17
N PRO A 38 -0.97 -0.11 -8.26
CA PRO A 38 -2.41 0.16 -8.14
C PRO A 38 -3.19 -1.01 -7.50
N PRO A 39 -4.22 -0.72 -6.68
CA PRO A 39 -4.75 0.60 -6.32
C PRO A 39 -4.01 1.28 -5.16
N TYR A 40 -2.97 0.66 -4.61
CA TYR A 40 -2.26 1.15 -3.42
C TYR A 40 -1.52 2.47 -3.68
N THR A 41 -0.77 2.53 -4.78
CA THR A 41 -0.02 3.73 -5.18
C THR A 41 -0.07 3.88 -6.69
N VAL A 42 -0.47 5.04 -7.17
CA VAL A 42 -0.60 5.30 -8.61
C VAL A 42 0.37 6.40 -9.02
N ARG A 43 1.36 6.04 -9.86
CA ARG A 43 2.35 6.96 -10.48
C ARG A 43 2.93 7.99 -9.51
N PRO A 44 3.57 7.54 -8.42
CA PRO A 44 4.08 8.43 -7.37
C PRO A 44 5.13 9.42 -7.90
N GLU A 45 5.80 9.11 -9.02
CA GLU A 45 6.77 9.97 -9.69
C GLU A 45 6.16 11.27 -10.26
N ASN A 46 4.85 11.27 -10.50
CA ASN A 46 4.14 12.46 -11.01
C ASN A 46 3.61 13.35 -9.87
N GLY A 47 3.97 13.09 -8.61
CA GLY A 47 3.40 13.77 -7.45
C GLY A 47 1.90 13.49 -7.30
N ALA A 48 1.42 12.40 -7.90
CA ALA A 48 0.01 12.04 -7.84
C ALA A 48 -0.32 11.52 -6.44
N ASP A 49 -1.10 12.29 -5.70
CA ASP A 49 -1.63 11.91 -4.38
C ASP A 49 -2.83 10.97 -4.53
N THR A 50 -2.71 10.00 -5.43
CA THR A 50 -3.79 9.07 -5.75
C THR A 50 -3.41 7.65 -5.34
N GLY A 51 -4.40 6.93 -4.80
CA GLY A 51 -4.26 5.58 -4.30
C GLY A 51 -4.48 5.48 -2.79
N LEU A 52 -4.35 4.26 -2.27
CA LEU A 52 -4.59 3.96 -0.87
C LEU A 52 -3.44 4.43 0.05
N LEU A 53 -2.20 4.41 -0.45
CA LEU A 53 -1.04 4.83 0.33
C LEU A 53 -1.07 6.32 0.69
N PRO A 54 -1.35 7.25 -0.23
CA PRO A 54 -1.55 8.66 0.11
C PRO A 54 -2.65 8.89 1.14
N GLN A 55 -3.79 8.20 1.02
CA GLN A 55 -4.90 8.30 1.99
C GLN A 55 -4.48 7.81 3.38
N LEU A 56 -3.75 6.69 3.45
CA LEU A 56 -3.23 6.16 4.71
C LEU A 56 -2.23 7.14 5.34
N VAL A 57 -1.32 7.71 4.55
CA VAL A 57 -0.33 8.70 5.01
C VAL A 57 -1.00 9.95 5.54
N GLU A 58 -2.01 10.47 4.85
CA GLU A 58 -2.82 11.58 5.34
C GLU A 58 -3.48 11.26 6.68
N ALA A 59 -4.13 10.09 6.79
CA ALA A 59 -4.78 9.65 8.02
C ALA A 59 -3.77 9.50 9.19
N LEU A 60 -2.57 8.96 8.93
CA LEU A 60 -1.49 8.87 9.93
C LEU A 60 -1.02 10.25 10.39
N ASN A 61 -0.84 11.19 9.47
CA ASN A 61 -0.39 12.55 9.79
C ASN A 61 -1.46 13.35 10.55
N VAL A 62 -2.75 13.10 10.27
CA VAL A 62 -3.86 13.74 11.01
C VAL A 62 -4.03 13.16 12.41
N LEU A 63 -3.73 11.86 12.59
CA LEU A 63 -3.94 11.16 13.86
C LEU A 63 -3.02 11.65 14.99
N GLN A 64 -1.82 12.14 14.66
CA GLN A 64 -0.79 12.49 15.64
C GLN A 64 0.16 13.56 15.08
N SER A 65 1.04 14.12 15.95
CA SER A 65 2.00 15.19 15.63
C SER A 65 3.48 14.82 15.87
N ASP A 66 3.76 13.62 16.40
CA ASP A 66 5.12 13.20 16.76
C ASP A 66 5.95 12.81 15.53
N TYR A 67 5.26 12.36 14.47
CA TYR A 67 5.86 11.92 13.20
C TYR A 67 5.26 12.68 12.02
N GLN A 68 6.11 12.97 11.03
CA GLN A 68 5.71 13.48 9.72
C GLN A 68 6.01 12.39 8.68
N PHE A 69 4.96 11.70 8.22
CA PHE A 69 5.09 10.70 7.16
C PHE A 69 5.08 11.38 5.79
N VAL A 70 6.07 11.02 4.94
CA VAL A 70 6.20 11.55 3.58
C VAL A 70 6.44 10.42 2.58
N LEU A 71 5.91 10.57 1.38
CA LEU A 71 6.11 9.62 0.29
C LEU A 71 7.41 9.93 -0.46
N VAL A 72 8.20 8.89 -0.72
CA VAL A 72 9.42 8.96 -1.53
C VAL A 72 9.24 8.06 -2.74
N PRO A 73 9.20 8.61 -3.97
CA PRO A 73 9.05 7.82 -5.18
C PRO A 73 10.18 6.80 -5.34
N THR A 74 9.80 5.57 -5.63
CA THR A 74 10.69 4.45 -5.95
C THR A 74 10.07 3.55 -7.01
N SER A 75 10.59 2.36 -7.21
CA SER A 75 9.99 1.32 -8.05
C SER A 75 10.07 -0.04 -7.36
N ILE A 76 9.25 -0.99 -7.81
CA ILE A 76 9.21 -2.35 -7.23
C ILE A 76 10.63 -2.96 -7.14
N PRO A 77 11.49 -2.95 -8.17
CA PRO A 77 12.85 -3.49 -8.03
C PRO A 77 13.80 -2.59 -7.21
N ARG A 78 13.62 -1.26 -7.25
CA ARG A 78 14.53 -0.33 -6.55
C ARG A 78 14.29 -0.22 -5.06
N ARG A 79 13.07 -0.51 -4.57
CA ARG A 79 12.69 -0.31 -3.17
C ARG A 79 13.63 -0.99 -2.17
N PHE A 80 14.15 -2.16 -2.52
CA PHE A 80 15.13 -2.89 -1.68
C PHE A 80 16.45 -2.13 -1.53
N GLY A 81 16.97 -1.57 -2.62
CA GLY A 81 18.18 -0.75 -2.62
C GLY A 81 17.97 0.55 -1.85
N ASP A 82 16.85 1.23 -2.07
CA ASP A 82 16.48 2.47 -1.40
C ASP A 82 16.34 2.28 0.12
N PHE A 83 15.75 1.14 0.54
CA PHE A 83 15.63 0.74 1.92
C PHE A 83 17.00 0.45 2.57
N LYS A 84 17.85 -0.37 1.94
CA LYS A 84 19.19 -0.69 2.43
C LYS A 84 20.08 0.55 2.57
N GLN A 85 19.95 1.52 1.67
CA GLN A 85 20.70 2.77 1.66
C GLN A 85 20.10 3.85 2.58
N GLY A 86 18.96 3.58 3.21
CA GLY A 86 18.28 4.53 4.09
C GLY A 86 17.66 5.72 3.35
N ARG A 87 17.37 5.61 2.04
CA ARG A 87 16.59 6.62 1.30
C ARG A 87 15.13 6.59 1.68
N ILE A 88 14.62 5.42 2.02
CA ILE A 88 13.33 5.20 2.63
C ILE A 88 13.51 4.54 4.00
N ASP A 89 12.64 4.83 4.93
CA ASP A 89 12.65 4.30 6.29
C ASP A 89 11.74 3.10 6.43
N MET A 90 10.69 3.04 5.58
CA MET A 90 9.76 1.92 5.53
C MET A 90 9.16 1.74 4.13
N ALA A 91 8.69 0.51 3.88
CA ALA A 91 7.85 0.16 2.75
C ALA A 91 6.53 -0.40 3.29
N ILE A 92 5.41 0.04 2.72
CA ILE A 92 4.06 -0.33 3.16
C ILE A 92 3.37 -1.14 2.05
N PHE A 93 2.42 -2.00 2.41
CA PHE A 93 1.75 -2.96 1.54
C PHE A 93 2.70 -4.01 0.96
N GLU A 94 3.66 -4.41 1.75
CA GLU A 94 4.62 -5.47 1.43
C GLU A 94 4.23 -6.80 2.09
N ASN A 95 4.92 -7.87 1.69
CA ASN A 95 4.90 -9.13 2.40
C ASN A 95 6.34 -9.61 2.61
N PRO A 96 6.70 -10.12 3.79
CA PRO A 96 8.04 -10.64 4.08
C PRO A 96 8.55 -11.69 3.08
N ALA A 97 7.64 -12.45 2.44
CA ALA A 97 7.97 -13.45 1.42
C ALA A 97 8.35 -12.85 0.05
N TRP A 98 8.14 -11.56 -0.19
CA TRP A 98 8.36 -10.91 -1.48
C TRP A 98 9.77 -10.32 -1.64
N GLY A 99 10.80 -11.13 -1.43
CA GLY A 99 12.20 -10.74 -1.62
C GLY A 99 12.82 -9.99 -0.44
N TRP A 100 12.17 -9.97 0.72
CA TRP A 100 12.66 -9.30 1.92
C TRP A 100 13.44 -10.22 2.87
N GLN A 101 13.49 -11.54 2.62
CA GLN A 101 13.96 -12.56 3.56
C GLN A 101 15.37 -12.28 4.13
N ASP A 102 16.29 -11.82 3.29
CA ASP A 102 17.71 -11.60 3.65
C ASP A 102 18.01 -10.13 4.00
N ILE A 103 16.98 -9.30 4.19
CA ILE A 103 17.14 -7.89 4.52
C ILE A 103 16.80 -7.67 5.99
N PRO A 104 17.74 -7.16 6.83
CA PRO A 104 17.46 -6.81 8.22
C PRO A 104 16.32 -5.79 8.31
N ARG A 105 15.27 -6.13 9.08
CA ARG A 105 14.04 -5.35 9.14
C ARG A 105 13.21 -5.66 10.38
N THR A 106 12.18 -4.87 10.59
CA THR A 106 11.06 -5.17 11.49
C THR A 106 9.78 -5.23 10.65
N ASP A 107 9.05 -6.32 10.76
CA ASP A 107 7.77 -6.53 10.08
C ASP A 107 6.63 -6.14 11.02
N VAL A 108 5.72 -5.30 10.57
CA VAL A 108 4.50 -4.93 11.30
C VAL A 108 3.30 -5.34 10.47
N ASP A 109 2.52 -6.31 10.97
CA ASP A 109 1.27 -6.71 10.33
C ASP A 109 0.29 -5.54 10.35
N MET A 110 -0.21 -5.18 9.18
CA MET A 110 -1.17 -4.08 9.05
C MET A 110 -2.61 -4.54 9.31
N GLY A 111 -2.84 -5.85 9.47
CA GLY A 111 -4.19 -6.45 9.55
C GLY A 111 -5.02 -6.10 8.32
N LEU A 112 -4.41 -6.10 7.16
CA LEU A 112 -5.03 -5.92 5.86
C LEU A 112 -4.78 -7.17 5.03
N GLU A 113 -5.84 -7.71 4.43
CA GLU A 113 -5.77 -8.92 3.61
C GLU A 113 -6.26 -8.63 2.19
N ASP A 114 -5.48 -9.06 1.22
CA ASP A 114 -5.86 -9.06 -0.20
C ASP A 114 -5.51 -10.42 -0.83
N ALA A 115 -5.79 -10.58 -2.12
CA ALA A 115 -5.57 -11.83 -2.83
C ALA A 115 -5.14 -11.59 -4.28
N GLU A 116 -4.32 -12.50 -4.81
CA GLU A 116 -4.09 -12.63 -6.25
C GLU A 116 -5.10 -13.61 -6.83
N ILE A 117 -5.81 -13.16 -7.86
CA ILE A 117 -6.89 -13.92 -8.51
C ILE A 117 -6.63 -14.09 -10.00
N PHE A 118 -7.09 -15.23 -10.55
CA PHE A 118 -7.00 -15.51 -11.98
C PHE A 118 -8.23 -14.94 -12.69
N VAL A 119 -8.00 -14.33 -13.85
CA VAL A 119 -9.04 -13.73 -14.69
C VAL A 119 -8.84 -14.19 -16.13
N ALA A 120 -9.93 -14.66 -16.77
CA ALA A 120 -9.95 -15.04 -18.18
C ALA A 120 -11.04 -14.29 -18.93
N GLN A 121 -10.99 -14.30 -20.26
CA GLN A 121 -12.09 -13.79 -21.06
C GLN A 121 -13.28 -14.77 -21.00
N ARG A 122 -14.46 -14.25 -20.73
CA ARG A 122 -15.70 -15.01 -20.91
C ARG A 122 -15.92 -15.25 -22.40
N GLN A 123 -16.31 -16.45 -22.77
CA GLN A 123 -16.55 -16.78 -24.18
C GLN A 123 -17.77 -16.03 -24.72
N PRO A 124 -17.69 -15.54 -25.97
CA PRO A 124 -18.84 -14.96 -26.66
C PRO A 124 -20.00 -15.94 -26.77
N GLU A 125 -21.20 -15.40 -26.91
CA GLU A 125 -22.39 -16.21 -27.16
C GLU A 125 -22.20 -17.12 -28.40
N GLY A 126 -22.63 -18.38 -28.27
CA GLY A 126 -22.47 -19.41 -29.30
C GLY A 126 -21.15 -20.20 -29.26
N GLN A 127 -20.24 -19.87 -28.36
CA GLN A 127 -19.06 -20.70 -28.08
C GLN A 127 -19.22 -21.51 -26.79
N PRO A 128 -18.47 -22.64 -26.62
CA PRO A 128 -18.49 -23.39 -25.37
C PRO A 128 -18.17 -22.49 -24.19
N VAL A 129 -19.05 -22.47 -23.18
CA VAL A 129 -18.86 -21.61 -22.00
C VAL A 129 -17.66 -22.07 -21.19
N ARG A 130 -16.68 -21.19 -20.97
CA ARG A 130 -15.62 -21.44 -19.99
C ARG A 130 -16.22 -21.45 -18.59
N GLN A 131 -15.86 -22.46 -17.81
CA GLN A 131 -16.26 -22.60 -16.42
C GLN A 131 -15.05 -22.54 -15.50
N GLN A 132 -15.23 -22.78 -14.21
CA GLN A 132 -14.16 -22.67 -13.20
C GLN A 132 -13.02 -23.68 -13.38
N ASP A 133 -13.29 -24.84 -14.00
CA ASP A 133 -12.29 -25.84 -14.38
C ASP A 133 -11.23 -25.30 -15.36
N TYR A 134 -11.54 -24.22 -16.09
CA TYR A 134 -10.58 -23.55 -16.96
C TYR A 134 -9.33 -23.08 -16.22
N PHE A 135 -9.44 -22.77 -14.93
CA PHE A 135 -8.33 -22.31 -14.08
C PHE A 135 -7.62 -23.44 -13.32
N ALA A 136 -8.08 -24.68 -13.43
CA ALA A 136 -7.51 -25.80 -12.69
C ALA A 136 -6.06 -26.07 -13.09
N ASP A 137 -5.74 -25.95 -14.38
CA ASP A 137 -4.40 -26.15 -14.91
C ASP A 137 -3.95 -24.93 -15.73
N LEU A 138 -2.73 -24.50 -15.50
CA LEU A 138 -2.09 -23.37 -16.21
C LEU A 138 -1.20 -23.84 -17.37
N ALA A 139 -0.95 -25.14 -17.51
CA ALA A 139 -0.09 -25.69 -18.56
C ALA A 139 -0.61 -25.33 -19.95
N GLY A 140 0.30 -24.90 -20.82
CA GLY A 140 -0.02 -24.51 -22.21
C GLY A 140 -0.79 -23.20 -22.36
N LYS A 141 -1.22 -22.55 -21.28
CA LYS A 141 -1.91 -21.25 -21.34
C LYS A 141 -0.90 -20.10 -21.35
N ARG A 142 -1.25 -19.04 -22.08
CA ARG A 142 -0.50 -17.78 -22.10
C ARG A 142 -0.92 -16.94 -20.91
N LEU A 143 0.02 -16.63 -20.03
CA LEU A 143 -0.26 -15.84 -18.85
C LEU A 143 0.14 -14.37 -19.05
N ALA A 144 -0.66 -13.43 -18.59
CA ALA A 144 -0.31 -12.02 -18.46
C ALA A 144 -0.10 -11.69 -16.98
N LEU A 145 1.13 -11.33 -16.60
CA LEU A 145 1.57 -11.16 -15.23
C LEU A 145 2.18 -9.78 -15.01
N PHE A 146 2.16 -9.29 -13.77
CA PHE A 146 2.83 -8.04 -13.41
C PHE A 146 4.31 -8.32 -13.09
N SER A 147 5.21 -7.56 -13.68
CA SER A 147 6.65 -7.73 -13.50
C SER A 147 7.08 -7.40 -12.07
N GLY A 148 7.79 -8.33 -11.45
CA GLY A 148 8.29 -8.19 -10.08
C GLY A 148 7.30 -8.61 -8.98
N TYR A 149 6.12 -9.14 -9.34
CA TYR A 149 5.20 -9.77 -8.39
C TYR A 149 5.63 -11.20 -8.09
N HIS A 150 5.29 -11.66 -6.89
CA HIS A 150 5.63 -12.97 -6.37
C HIS A 150 4.36 -13.82 -6.29
N TYR A 151 4.20 -14.76 -7.22
CA TYR A 151 3.03 -15.62 -7.35
C TYR A 151 3.25 -16.97 -6.68
N GLU A 152 2.25 -17.47 -5.95
CA GLU A 152 2.35 -18.75 -5.24
C GLU A 152 2.49 -19.91 -6.23
N PHE A 153 1.73 -19.92 -7.36
CA PHE A 153 1.84 -20.96 -8.39
C PHE A 153 3.27 -21.11 -8.96
N ALA A 154 4.09 -20.05 -8.85
CA ALA A 154 5.48 -20.03 -9.29
C ALA A 154 6.48 -20.13 -8.12
N ASN A 155 6.06 -20.62 -6.95
CA ASN A 155 6.85 -20.69 -5.72
C ASN A 155 7.50 -19.35 -5.35
N PHE A 156 6.77 -18.26 -5.54
CA PHE A 156 7.21 -16.87 -5.28
C PHE A 156 8.45 -16.44 -6.06
N ASN A 157 8.84 -17.18 -7.11
CA ASN A 157 9.93 -16.79 -8.00
C ASN A 157 9.45 -15.72 -8.99
N ALA A 158 9.92 -14.47 -8.81
CA ALA A 158 9.58 -13.33 -9.65
C ALA A 158 10.56 -13.11 -10.82
N GLU A 159 11.52 -14.03 -11.05
CA GLU A 159 12.54 -13.89 -12.09
C GLU A 159 11.88 -13.95 -13.49
N PRO A 160 12.05 -12.91 -14.35
CA PRO A 160 11.33 -12.79 -15.61
C PRO A 160 11.55 -13.98 -16.57
N LYS A 161 12.78 -14.47 -16.68
CA LYS A 161 13.10 -15.60 -17.56
C LYS A 161 12.43 -16.88 -17.07
N TYR A 162 12.45 -17.09 -15.75
CA TYR A 162 11.79 -18.25 -15.14
C TYR A 162 10.29 -18.28 -15.45
N LEU A 163 9.61 -17.16 -15.24
CA LEU A 163 8.18 -17.04 -15.50
C LEU A 163 7.85 -17.22 -17.01
N ALA A 164 8.63 -16.60 -17.89
CA ALA A 164 8.43 -16.75 -19.33
C ALA A 164 8.65 -18.20 -19.83
N GLN A 165 9.70 -18.87 -19.35
CA GLN A 165 10.07 -20.20 -19.82
C GLN A 165 9.19 -21.32 -19.25
N ASN A 166 8.81 -21.22 -17.98
CA ASN A 166 8.09 -22.30 -17.29
C ASN A 166 6.57 -22.13 -17.35
N TYR A 167 6.07 -20.89 -17.53
CA TYR A 167 4.65 -20.58 -17.46
C TYR A 167 4.13 -19.81 -18.68
N ASN A 168 4.90 -19.73 -19.77
CA ASN A 168 4.51 -19.00 -20.99
C ASN A 168 3.98 -17.58 -20.66
N ALA A 169 4.64 -16.90 -19.70
CA ALA A 169 4.20 -15.62 -19.17
C ALA A 169 4.72 -14.45 -20.00
N THR A 170 3.84 -13.52 -20.30
CA THR A 170 4.19 -12.16 -20.73
C THR A 170 4.12 -11.24 -19.53
N LEU A 171 5.23 -10.54 -19.24
CA LEU A 171 5.31 -9.62 -18.11
C LEU A 171 5.05 -8.19 -18.54
N THR A 172 4.17 -7.50 -17.82
CA THR A 172 3.88 -6.08 -18.02
C THR A 172 4.12 -5.30 -16.73
N TYR A 173 4.00 -3.98 -16.78
CA TYR A 173 4.03 -3.09 -15.61
C TYR A 173 2.66 -2.45 -15.36
N SER A 174 1.57 -3.10 -15.80
CA SER A 174 0.22 -2.56 -15.72
C SER A 174 -0.83 -3.67 -15.68
N HIS A 175 -1.62 -3.71 -14.62
CA HIS A 175 -2.78 -4.60 -14.58
C HIS A 175 -3.81 -4.30 -15.67
N ASP A 176 -3.97 -3.02 -16.09
CA ASP A 176 -4.79 -2.65 -17.25
C ASP A 176 -4.30 -3.37 -18.51
N SER A 177 -2.97 -3.39 -18.73
CA SER A 177 -2.39 -4.10 -19.87
C SER A 177 -2.65 -5.60 -19.81
N ASN A 178 -2.54 -6.21 -18.63
CA ASN A 178 -2.80 -7.64 -18.42
C ASN A 178 -4.27 -7.98 -18.74
N LEU A 179 -5.23 -7.19 -18.23
CA LEU A 179 -6.65 -7.38 -18.51
C LEU A 179 -6.96 -7.16 -20.00
N LEU A 180 -6.37 -6.15 -20.62
CA LEU A 180 -6.52 -5.90 -22.05
C LEU A 180 -5.95 -7.04 -22.92
N MET A 181 -4.86 -7.68 -22.52
CA MET A 181 -4.32 -8.85 -23.21
C MET A 181 -5.32 -10.01 -23.19
N VAL A 182 -5.98 -10.25 -22.06
CA VAL A 182 -7.04 -11.26 -21.94
C VAL A 182 -8.24 -10.91 -22.80
N LEU A 183 -8.76 -9.67 -22.69
CA LEU A 183 -9.92 -9.19 -23.47
C LEU A 183 -9.71 -9.22 -24.98
N ARG A 184 -8.45 -9.10 -25.44
CA ARG A 184 -8.07 -9.16 -26.85
C ARG A 184 -7.57 -10.53 -27.31
N GLY A 185 -7.68 -11.55 -26.47
CA GLY A 185 -7.22 -12.90 -26.78
C GLY A 185 -5.70 -13.04 -26.97
N ARG A 186 -4.91 -12.09 -26.47
CA ARG A 186 -3.44 -12.14 -26.50
C ARG A 186 -2.86 -12.94 -25.34
N ALA A 187 -3.58 -13.05 -24.24
CA ALA A 187 -3.33 -13.95 -23.13
C ALA A 187 -4.60 -14.75 -22.83
N ASP A 188 -4.44 -15.92 -22.25
CA ASP A 188 -5.53 -16.80 -21.87
C ASP A 188 -6.00 -16.50 -20.45
N ILE A 189 -5.07 -16.17 -19.56
CA ILE A 189 -5.32 -15.84 -18.16
C ILE A 189 -4.43 -14.64 -17.78
N ALA A 190 -4.99 -13.70 -17.01
CA ALA A 190 -4.25 -12.70 -16.26
C ALA A 190 -4.34 -12.98 -14.77
N LEU A 191 -3.29 -12.63 -14.00
CA LEU A 191 -3.37 -12.53 -12.56
C LEU A 191 -3.36 -11.06 -12.18
N VAL A 192 -4.29 -10.70 -11.29
CA VAL A 192 -4.45 -9.35 -10.77
C VAL A 192 -4.85 -9.41 -9.30
N THR A 193 -4.58 -8.35 -8.55
CA THR A 193 -5.06 -8.27 -7.17
C THR A 193 -6.59 -8.12 -7.14
N ARG A 194 -7.23 -8.70 -6.14
CA ARG A 194 -8.68 -8.57 -5.92
C ARG A 194 -9.08 -7.10 -5.77
N SER A 195 -8.26 -6.35 -5.05
CA SER A 195 -8.44 -4.91 -4.86
C SER A 195 -8.39 -4.12 -6.16
N TYR A 196 -7.41 -4.44 -7.04
CA TYR A 196 -7.31 -3.80 -8.34
C TYR A 196 -8.52 -4.11 -9.23
N LEU A 197 -8.95 -5.36 -9.27
CA LEU A 197 -10.10 -5.76 -10.08
C LEU A 197 -11.38 -5.07 -9.61
N SER A 198 -11.56 -4.89 -8.30
CA SER A 198 -12.68 -4.15 -7.73
C SER A 198 -12.69 -2.69 -8.21
N ASP A 199 -11.55 -2.00 -8.12
CA ASP A 199 -11.40 -0.64 -8.63
C ASP A 199 -11.60 -0.55 -10.15
N TYR A 200 -11.07 -1.52 -10.90
CA TYR A 200 -11.22 -1.60 -12.35
C TYR A 200 -12.68 -1.68 -12.77
N PHE A 201 -13.48 -2.50 -12.10
CA PHE A 201 -14.91 -2.63 -12.41
C PHE A 201 -15.71 -1.36 -12.07
N LEU A 202 -15.36 -0.65 -11.00
CA LEU A 202 -16.00 0.63 -10.70
C LEU A 202 -15.78 1.66 -11.82
N ARG A 203 -14.63 1.61 -12.48
CA ARG A 203 -14.28 2.51 -13.59
C ARG A 203 -14.72 2.02 -14.97
N ASN A 204 -15.04 0.73 -15.11
CA ASN A 204 -15.32 0.06 -16.38
C ASN A 204 -16.49 -0.92 -16.25
N LEU A 205 -17.68 -0.45 -15.91
CA LEU A 205 -18.85 -1.30 -15.58
C LEU A 205 -19.19 -2.31 -16.68
N GLN A 206 -19.04 -1.95 -17.95
CA GLN A 206 -19.37 -2.82 -19.09
C GLN A 206 -18.37 -3.97 -19.30
N VAL A 207 -17.24 -3.99 -18.62
CA VAL A 207 -16.21 -5.01 -18.81
C VAL A 207 -16.41 -6.19 -17.86
N ALA A 208 -17.12 -6.01 -16.76
CA ALA A 208 -17.36 -7.06 -15.77
C ALA A 208 -18.00 -8.32 -16.41
N ASP A 209 -18.95 -8.12 -17.31
CA ASP A 209 -19.64 -9.23 -18.01
C ASP A 209 -18.76 -9.94 -19.05
N GLN A 210 -17.63 -9.35 -19.46
CA GLN A 210 -16.70 -9.92 -20.43
C GLN A 210 -15.61 -10.78 -19.78
N LEU A 211 -15.49 -10.74 -18.46
CA LEU A 211 -14.46 -11.44 -17.72
C LEU A 211 -15.06 -12.59 -16.89
N LEU A 212 -14.37 -13.72 -16.90
CA LEU A 212 -14.57 -14.84 -15.99
C LEU A 212 -13.54 -14.71 -14.87
N ILE A 213 -14.03 -14.57 -13.64
CA ILE A 213 -13.19 -14.50 -12.45
C ILE A 213 -13.12 -15.89 -11.84
N SER A 214 -11.93 -16.33 -11.47
CA SER A 214 -11.72 -17.63 -10.86
C SER A 214 -12.18 -17.66 -9.39
N ASP A 215 -12.81 -18.76 -9.01
CA ASP A 215 -12.99 -19.14 -7.60
C ASP A 215 -11.67 -19.62 -6.98
N ARG A 216 -10.75 -20.13 -7.83
CA ARG A 216 -9.39 -20.44 -7.43
C ARG A 216 -8.63 -19.13 -7.19
N ILE A 217 -8.05 -19.00 -6.01
CA ILE A 217 -7.16 -17.91 -5.61
C ILE A 217 -5.73 -18.42 -5.75
N ASP A 218 -4.81 -17.61 -6.28
CA ASP A 218 -3.39 -17.94 -6.29
C ASP A 218 -2.83 -17.88 -4.87
N GLN A 219 -2.99 -16.74 -4.22
CA GLN A 219 -2.60 -16.54 -2.83
C GLN A 219 -3.53 -15.55 -2.13
N VAL A 220 -3.75 -15.78 -0.85
CA VAL A 220 -4.27 -14.79 0.08
C VAL A 220 -3.11 -14.35 0.94
N TYR A 221 -2.93 -13.05 1.12
CA TYR A 221 -1.79 -12.52 1.83
C TYR A 221 -2.17 -11.35 2.72
N HIS A 222 -1.45 -11.23 3.84
CA HIS A 222 -1.49 -10.04 4.67
C HIS A 222 -0.50 -9.01 4.16
N HIS A 223 -0.88 -7.75 4.28
CA HIS A 223 0.02 -6.64 4.06
C HIS A 223 0.78 -6.28 5.34
N TYR A 224 2.06 -6.06 5.17
CA TYR A 224 2.96 -5.62 6.22
C TYR A 224 3.54 -4.24 5.90
N ALA A 225 3.86 -3.51 6.96
CA ALA A 225 4.84 -2.44 6.89
C ALA A 225 6.21 -3.02 7.26
N ILE A 226 7.16 -2.84 6.38
CA ILE A 226 8.56 -3.28 6.55
C ILE A 226 9.37 -2.06 6.96
N LEU A 227 9.89 -2.07 8.19
CA LEU A 227 10.64 -0.96 8.78
C LEU A 227 12.14 -1.27 8.79
N ARG A 228 12.96 -0.29 8.39
CA ARG A 228 14.42 -0.36 8.48
C ARG A 228 14.85 -0.37 9.96
N PRO A 229 15.93 -1.09 10.35
CA PRO A 229 16.38 -1.16 11.74
C PRO A 229 16.67 0.21 12.39
N ALA A 230 17.11 1.20 11.59
CA ALA A 230 17.35 2.56 12.05
C ALA A 230 16.27 3.55 11.58
N ALA A 231 15.02 3.09 11.40
CA ALA A 231 13.89 3.98 11.11
C ALA A 231 13.63 4.93 12.28
N PRO A 232 13.17 6.16 12.03
CA PRO A 232 12.83 7.12 13.09
C PRO A 232 11.67 6.64 13.98
N ILE A 233 10.85 5.71 13.51
CA ILE A 233 9.73 5.11 14.23
C ILE A 233 9.99 3.62 14.48
N THR A 234 9.62 3.12 15.67
CA THR A 234 9.68 1.70 15.98
C THR A 234 8.45 0.96 15.46
N GLY A 235 8.58 -0.38 15.28
CA GLY A 235 7.44 -1.22 14.89
C GLY A 235 6.27 -1.14 15.87
N GLU A 236 6.58 -1.10 17.19
CA GLU A 236 5.56 -0.95 18.24
C GLU A 236 4.81 0.39 18.12
N ALA A 237 5.54 1.51 17.92
CA ALA A 237 4.93 2.81 17.77
C ALA A 237 4.07 2.88 16.51
N PHE A 238 4.53 2.32 15.38
CA PHE A 238 3.75 2.27 14.16
C PHE A 238 2.51 1.39 14.32
N GLY A 239 2.62 0.23 14.97
CA GLY A 239 1.49 -0.64 15.29
C GLY A 239 0.40 0.07 16.12
N LYS A 240 0.80 0.91 17.11
CA LYS A 240 -0.14 1.73 17.87
C LYS A 240 -0.87 2.76 17.01
N LEU A 241 -0.20 3.35 16.00
CA LEU A 241 -0.86 4.26 15.07
C LEU A 241 -1.88 3.53 14.19
N LEU A 242 -1.54 2.35 13.67
CA LEU A 242 -2.47 1.51 12.92
C LEU A 242 -3.70 1.13 13.78
N GLN A 243 -3.48 0.78 15.05
CA GLN A 243 -4.58 0.51 15.97
C GLN A 243 -5.46 1.74 16.17
N GLY A 244 -4.88 2.93 16.34
CA GLY A 244 -5.65 4.18 16.43
C GLY A 244 -6.51 4.46 15.18
N LEU A 245 -5.99 4.15 13.98
CA LEU A 245 -6.78 4.24 12.74
C LEU A 245 -7.88 3.19 12.63
N ARG A 246 -7.73 2.04 13.27
CA ARG A 246 -8.78 1.03 13.38
C ARG A 246 -9.89 1.51 14.32
N ASP A 247 -9.51 1.95 15.50
CA ASP A 247 -10.43 2.36 16.56
C ASP A 247 -11.31 3.55 16.14
N ASN A 248 -10.77 4.45 15.31
CA ASN A 248 -11.52 5.58 14.76
C ASN A 248 -12.22 5.29 13.41
N GLY A 249 -12.13 4.06 12.90
CA GLY A 249 -12.80 3.60 11.67
C GLY A 249 -12.13 4.03 10.36
N GLN A 250 -10.99 4.72 10.39
CA GLN A 250 -10.30 5.18 9.16
C GLN A 250 -9.79 4.01 8.31
N MET A 251 -9.33 2.91 8.94
CA MET A 251 -8.91 1.72 8.19
C MET A 251 -10.04 1.16 7.32
N LEU A 252 -11.22 0.96 7.88
CA LEU A 252 -12.38 0.49 7.11
C LEU A 252 -12.76 1.48 6.00
N LYS A 253 -12.81 2.78 6.32
CA LYS A 253 -13.16 3.81 5.35
C LYS A 253 -12.24 3.82 4.12
N ILE A 254 -10.93 3.60 4.33
CA ILE A 254 -9.93 3.62 3.25
C ILE A 254 -9.98 2.32 2.44
N PHE A 255 -10.08 1.15 3.08
CA PHE A 255 -9.77 -0.13 2.44
C PHE A 255 -10.99 -0.94 1.98
N ASP A 256 -12.14 -0.83 2.67
CA ASP A 256 -13.35 -1.59 2.33
C ASP A 256 -13.88 -1.33 0.90
N PRO A 257 -13.86 -0.09 0.37
CA PRO A 257 -14.29 0.18 -1.01
C PRO A 257 -13.53 -0.64 -2.06
N TYR A 258 -12.30 -1.04 -1.76
CA TYR A 258 -11.42 -1.82 -2.64
C TYR A 258 -11.46 -3.33 -2.36
N LYS A 259 -12.37 -3.79 -1.47
CA LYS A 259 -12.46 -5.20 -1.07
C LYS A 259 -11.20 -5.75 -0.41
N ILE A 260 -10.42 -4.87 0.20
CA ILE A 260 -9.31 -5.25 1.08
C ILE A 260 -9.91 -5.48 2.47
N ALA A 261 -9.76 -6.68 2.98
CA ALA A 261 -10.32 -7.01 4.28
C ALA A 261 -9.48 -6.37 5.40
N VAL A 262 -10.15 -5.74 6.36
CA VAL A 262 -9.54 -5.28 7.61
C VAL A 262 -9.75 -6.38 8.65
N VAL A 263 -8.70 -7.15 8.92
CA VAL A 263 -8.75 -8.34 9.78
C VAL A 263 -8.08 -8.08 11.14
N PRO A 264 -8.43 -8.84 12.20
CA PRO A 264 -7.74 -8.77 13.47
C PRO A 264 -6.24 -9.10 13.30
N ILE A 265 -5.38 -8.39 14.03
CA ILE A 265 -3.95 -8.72 14.10
C ILE A 265 -3.80 -9.76 15.21
N PRO A 266 -3.21 -10.92 14.95
CA PRO A 266 -2.90 -11.90 16.00
C PRO A 266 -1.98 -11.28 17.04
N HIS A 267 -2.28 -11.49 18.31
CA HIS A 267 -1.49 -11.02 19.46
C HIS A 267 -0.25 -11.87 19.68
#